data_9f449a5f611bca63737f5f5e426a29b2
#
_entry.id   9f449a5f611bca63737f5f5e426a29b2
#
_cell.length_a   1.000
_cell.length_b   1.000
_cell.length_c   1.000
_cell.angle_alpha   90.00
_cell.angle_beta   90.00
_cell.angle_gamma   90.00
#
_symmetry.space_group_name_H-M   'P 1'
#
loop_
_entity.id
_entity.type
_entity.pdbx_description
1 polymer ?
#
loop_
_entity_poly.entity_id
_entity_poly.type
_entity_poly.pdbx_seq_one_letter_code
_entity_poly.pdbx_strand_id
1 'polypeptide(L)'
;RQMCIRDRLISSLIIGFIIQGTISDNVEFFTDTLFEYVLYLFLFVMGTRVAKRLKELKGKGKTLILFALITPLIGSVLALFASNYFALSIGNATLLMVLTASASYIAVPAVVKDAIPDANPAIYLGLSLGVTFPFNIIIGIPVYHELAKYFIG
;
A
#
# COMPACT_ATOMS: atom_id res chain seq x y z
N ARG A 1 2.65 7.90 22.39
CA ARG A 1 1.99 6.75 21.71
C ARG A 1 2.54 6.49 20.31
N GLN A 2 2.98 7.50 19.56
CA GLN A 2 3.57 7.31 18.22
C GLN A 2 4.96 6.64 18.23
N MET A 3 5.79 6.92 19.22
CA MET A 3 7.09 6.25 19.39
C MET A 3 6.92 4.72 19.52
N CYS A 4 5.89 4.25 20.22
CA CYS A 4 5.63 2.82 20.42
C CYS A 4 5.31 2.03 19.13
N ILE A 5 4.70 2.66 18.11
CA ILE A 5 4.39 2.00 16.84
C ILE A 5 5.66 1.88 15.99
N ARG A 6 6.46 2.93 15.92
CA ARG A 6 7.72 2.95 15.19
C ARG A 6 8.71 1.94 15.77
N ASP A 7 8.81 1.88 17.10
CA ASP A 7 9.71 0.95 17.79
C ASP A 7 9.30 -0.52 17.57
N ARG A 8 8.00 -0.81 17.53
CA ARG A 8 7.48 -2.15 17.20
C ARG A 8 7.78 -2.55 15.76
N LEU A 9 7.64 -1.64 14.80
CA LEU A 9 7.94 -1.91 13.39
C LEU A 9 9.44 -2.16 13.20
N ILE A 10 10.30 -1.34 13.80
CA ILE A 10 11.76 -1.50 13.72
C ILE A 10 12.19 -2.79 14.40
N SER A 11 11.70 -3.08 15.61
CA SER A 11 12.05 -4.30 16.33
C SER A 11 11.57 -5.56 15.61
N SER A 12 10.36 -5.57 15.03
CA SER A 12 9.89 -6.71 14.25
C SER A 12 10.71 -6.94 12.98
N LEU A 13 11.17 -5.88 12.32
CA LEU A 13 12.03 -5.95 11.15
C LEU A 13 13.41 -6.51 11.52
N ILE A 14 14.01 -6.05 12.62
CA ILE A 14 15.29 -6.56 13.12
C ILE A 14 15.18 -8.03 13.52
N ILE A 15 14.12 -8.40 14.24
CA ILE A 15 13.86 -9.80 14.63
C ILE A 15 13.68 -10.67 13.40
N GLY A 16 12.89 -10.23 12.41
CA GLY A 16 12.70 -10.94 11.15
C GLY A 16 14.00 -11.16 10.39
N PHE A 17 14.86 -10.13 10.33
CA PHE A 17 16.16 -10.22 9.69
C PHE A 17 17.11 -11.21 10.41
N ILE A 18 17.12 -11.22 11.73
CA ILE A 18 17.97 -12.13 12.53
C ILE A 18 17.50 -13.59 12.39
N ILE A 19 16.18 -13.81 12.35
CA ILE A 19 15.59 -15.16 12.30
C ILE A 19 15.61 -15.74 10.88
N GLN A 20 15.73 -14.92 9.84
CA GLN A 20 15.70 -15.33 8.43
C GLN A 20 16.60 -16.54 8.09
N GLY A 21 17.74 -16.69 8.77
CA GLY A 21 18.67 -17.81 8.55
C GLY A 21 18.38 -19.09 9.38
N THR A 22 17.40 -19.04 10.29
CA THR A 22 17.13 -20.11 11.28
C THR A 22 15.71 -20.69 11.12
N ILE A 23 14.97 -20.22 10.13
CA ILE A 23 13.58 -20.64 9.91
C ILE A 23 13.55 -22.09 9.43
N SER A 24 13.02 -22.99 10.26
CA SER A 24 12.70 -24.36 9.87
C SER A 24 11.33 -24.44 9.19
N ASP A 25 11.08 -25.51 8.43
CA ASP A 25 9.84 -25.76 7.66
C ASP A 25 8.54 -25.54 8.47
N ASN A 26 8.61 -25.76 9.79
CA ASN A 26 7.47 -25.51 10.69
C ASN A 26 7.11 -24.02 10.84
N VAL A 27 8.09 -23.13 10.73
CA VAL A 27 7.87 -21.68 10.81
C VAL A 27 7.36 -21.15 9.45
N GLU A 28 7.80 -21.74 8.35
CA GLU A 28 7.32 -21.43 7.01
C GLU A 28 5.81 -21.66 6.89
N PHE A 29 5.29 -22.77 7.44
CA PHE A 29 3.84 -22.98 7.53
C PHE A 29 3.10 -21.85 8.27
N PHE A 30 3.67 -21.33 9.37
CA PHE A 30 3.06 -20.22 10.12
C PHE A 30 3.19 -18.89 9.38
N THR A 31 4.30 -18.64 8.69
CA THR A 31 4.49 -17.38 7.96
C THR A 31 3.67 -17.32 6.67
N ASP A 32 3.54 -18.39 5.93
CA ASP A 32 2.83 -18.41 4.67
C ASP A 32 1.32 -18.63 4.87
N THR A 33 0.93 -19.75 5.46
CA THR A 33 -0.50 -20.10 5.58
C THR A 33 -1.24 -19.18 6.55
N LEU A 34 -0.68 -18.91 7.73
CA LEU A 34 -1.31 -18.03 8.72
C LEU A 34 -1.35 -16.59 8.22
N PHE A 35 -0.31 -16.14 7.53
CA PHE A 35 -0.25 -14.79 6.96
C PHE A 35 -1.36 -14.58 5.91
N GLU A 36 -1.62 -15.56 5.03
CA GLU A 36 -2.72 -15.48 4.07
C GLU A 36 -4.09 -15.29 4.74
N TYR A 37 -4.40 -16.10 5.76
CA TYR A 37 -5.67 -15.96 6.49
C TYR A 37 -5.79 -14.62 7.20
N VAL A 38 -4.71 -14.15 7.83
CA VAL A 38 -4.67 -12.81 8.45
C VAL A 38 -4.84 -11.72 7.40
N LEU A 39 -4.25 -11.87 6.22
CA LEU A 39 -4.39 -10.94 5.11
C LEU A 39 -5.84 -10.90 4.60
N TYR A 40 -6.49 -12.05 4.42
CA TYR A 40 -7.90 -12.11 4.00
C TYR A 40 -8.81 -11.46 5.02
N LEU A 41 -8.61 -11.73 6.31
CA LEU A 41 -9.36 -11.07 7.38
C LEU A 41 -9.13 -9.56 7.39
N PHE A 42 -7.88 -9.13 7.22
CA PHE A 42 -7.52 -7.72 7.12
C PHE A 42 -8.20 -7.04 5.92
N LEU A 43 -8.16 -7.66 4.75
CA LEU A 43 -8.82 -7.15 3.53
C LEU A 43 -10.34 -7.07 3.73
N PHE A 44 -10.95 -8.07 4.36
CA PHE A 44 -12.37 -8.06 4.68
C PHE A 44 -12.75 -6.90 5.62
N VAL A 45 -12.01 -6.74 6.72
CA VAL A 45 -12.22 -5.64 7.67
C VAL A 45 -12.00 -4.28 7.00
N MET A 46 -10.97 -4.15 6.15
CA MET A 46 -10.72 -2.93 5.39
C MET A 46 -11.83 -2.66 4.38
N GLY A 47 -12.31 -3.69 3.67
CA GLY A 47 -13.45 -3.57 2.76
C GLY A 47 -14.71 -3.03 3.44
N THR A 48 -15.01 -3.48 4.65
CA THR A 48 -16.16 -2.96 5.42
C THR A 48 -15.96 -1.50 5.83
N ARG A 49 -14.75 -1.09 6.18
CA ARG A 49 -14.42 0.32 6.48
C ARG A 49 -14.52 1.20 5.23
N VAL A 50 -14.01 0.71 4.09
CA VAL A 50 -14.13 1.38 2.79
C VAL A 50 -15.58 1.60 2.42
N ALA A 51 -16.44 0.58 2.51
CA ALA A 51 -17.85 0.68 2.17
C ALA A 51 -18.59 1.77 2.97
N LYS A 52 -18.24 1.94 4.24
CA LYS A 52 -18.78 3.03 5.08
C LYS A 52 -18.28 4.42 4.61
N ARG A 53 -17.01 4.55 4.24
CA ARG A 53 -16.39 5.81 3.82
C ARG A 53 -16.80 6.26 2.42
N LEU A 54 -17.09 5.32 1.51
CA LEU A 54 -17.57 5.65 0.17
C LEU A 54 -18.88 6.46 0.20
N LYS A 55 -19.73 6.24 1.18
CA LYS A 55 -20.95 7.04 1.38
C LYS A 55 -20.65 8.51 1.71
N GLU A 56 -19.56 8.76 2.44
CA GLU A 56 -19.14 10.12 2.82
C GLU A 56 -18.50 10.89 1.66
N LEU A 57 -18.02 10.17 0.63
CA LEU A 57 -17.47 10.76 -0.60
C LEU A 57 -18.55 11.21 -1.59
N LYS A 58 -19.79 10.75 -1.46
CA LYS A 58 -20.91 11.19 -2.31
C LYS A 58 -21.07 12.71 -2.19
N GLY A 59 -20.85 13.43 -3.30
CA GLY A 59 -20.95 14.89 -3.38
C GLY A 59 -19.62 15.64 -3.22
N LYS A 60 -18.51 14.98 -2.90
CA LYS A 60 -17.19 15.60 -2.83
C LYS A 60 -16.45 15.41 -4.16
N GLY A 61 -16.55 16.39 -4.98
CA GLY A 61 -15.87 16.70 -6.24
C GLY A 61 -15.21 15.59 -7.04
N LYS A 62 -15.64 15.44 -8.29
CA LYS A 62 -14.99 14.55 -9.30
C LYS A 62 -13.47 14.76 -9.37
N THR A 63 -13.00 15.98 -9.11
CA THR A 63 -11.57 16.36 -9.09
C THR A 63 -10.76 15.59 -8.05
N LEU A 64 -11.30 15.37 -6.84
CA LEU A 64 -10.60 14.62 -5.78
C LEU A 64 -10.49 13.13 -6.12
N ILE A 65 -11.52 12.55 -6.72
CA ILE A 65 -11.50 11.16 -7.18
C ILE A 65 -10.49 11.02 -8.33
N LEU A 66 -10.50 11.95 -9.28
CA LEU A 66 -9.54 11.95 -10.37
C LEU A 66 -8.09 12.07 -9.86
N PHE A 67 -7.85 12.95 -8.90
CA PHE A 67 -6.55 13.08 -8.22
C PHE A 67 -6.11 11.76 -7.58
N ALA A 68 -7.01 11.08 -6.85
CA ALA A 68 -6.74 9.82 -6.19
C ALA A 68 -6.42 8.66 -7.16
N LEU A 69 -6.87 8.75 -8.42
CA LEU A 69 -6.56 7.78 -9.49
C LEU A 69 -5.28 8.14 -10.25
N ILE A 70 -5.04 9.43 -10.51
CA ILE A 70 -3.88 9.88 -11.30
C ILE A 70 -2.58 9.78 -10.49
N THR A 71 -2.62 10.14 -9.21
CA THR A 71 -1.41 10.15 -8.35
C THR A 71 -0.69 8.79 -8.30
N PRO A 72 -1.38 7.64 -8.10
CA PRO A 72 -0.75 6.32 -8.18
C PRO A 72 -0.08 6.03 -9.52
N LEU A 73 -0.72 6.41 -10.62
CA LEU A 73 -0.20 6.21 -11.96
C LEU A 73 1.09 7.01 -12.19
N ILE A 74 1.14 8.26 -11.76
CA ILE A 74 2.36 9.08 -11.83
C ILE A 74 3.46 8.44 -10.99
N GLY A 75 3.17 8.02 -9.75
CA GLY A 75 4.12 7.34 -8.88
C GLY A 75 4.68 6.07 -9.50
N SER A 76 3.82 5.23 -10.10
CA SER A 76 4.24 4.00 -10.76
C SER A 76 5.12 4.24 -11.99
N VAL A 77 4.84 5.27 -12.79
CA VAL A 77 5.67 5.65 -13.94
C VAL A 77 7.05 6.11 -13.49
N LEU A 78 7.13 6.96 -12.47
CA LEU A 78 8.41 7.38 -11.90
C LEU A 78 9.21 6.20 -11.36
N ALA A 79 8.55 5.26 -10.70
CA ALA A 79 9.17 4.02 -10.21
C ALA A 79 9.67 3.13 -11.36
N LEU A 80 8.94 3.06 -12.48
CA LEU A 80 9.38 2.33 -13.67
C LEU A 80 10.68 2.91 -14.24
N PHE A 81 10.78 4.24 -14.36
CA PHE A 81 12.02 4.88 -14.79
C PHE A 81 13.17 4.62 -13.82
N ALA A 82 12.93 4.72 -12.52
CA ALA A 82 13.93 4.38 -11.51
C ALA A 82 14.36 2.91 -11.61
N SER A 83 13.40 2.00 -11.78
CA SER A 83 13.67 0.55 -11.90
C SER A 83 14.55 0.23 -13.12
N ASN A 84 14.30 0.90 -14.23
CA ASN A 84 15.13 0.76 -15.44
C ASN A 84 16.54 1.31 -15.21
N TYR A 85 16.65 2.49 -14.58
CA TYR A 85 17.95 3.10 -14.26
C TYR A 85 18.81 2.22 -13.34
N PHE A 86 18.21 1.58 -12.34
CA PHE A 86 18.88 0.69 -11.40
C PHE A 86 18.99 -0.76 -11.88
N ALA A 87 18.57 -1.06 -13.10
CA ALA A 87 18.57 -2.41 -13.70
C ALA A 87 17.89 -3.46 -12.78
N LEU A 88 16.74 -3.12 -12.22
CA LEU A 88 16.00 -4.01 -11.34
C LEU A 88 15.36 -5.16 -12.15
N SER A 89 15.20 -6.32 -11.52
CA SER A 89 14.42 -7.42 -12.11
C SER A 89 12.93 -7.04 -12.22
N ILE A 90 12.19 -7.70 -13.12
CA ILE A 90 10.76 -7.45 -13.36
C ILE A 90 9.96 -7.48 -12.05
N GLY A 91 10.23 -8.47 -11.17
CA GLY A 91 9.55 -8.60 -9.89
C GLY A 91 9.83 -7.40 -8.95
N ASN A 92 11.09 -7.01 -8.82
CA ASN A 92 11.47 -5.87 -7.98
C ASN A 92 10.95 -4.54 -8.53
N ALA A 93 10.92 -4.37 -9.85
CA ALA A 93 10.34 -3.21 -10.51
C ALA A 93 8.83 -3.13 -10.26
N THR A 94 8.12 -4.24 -10.43
CA THR A 94 6.68 -4.32 -10.11
C THR A 94 6.43 -3.95 -8.65
N LEU A 95 7.21 -4.49 -7.72
CA LEU A 95 7.10 -4.18 -6.31
C LEU A 95 7.33 -2.69 -6.01
N LEU A 96 8.36 -2.10 -6.60
CA LEU A 96 8.66 -0.67 -6.45
C LEU A 96 7.53 0.20 -7.01
N MET A 97 6.96 -0.16 -8.16
CA MET A 97 5.81 0.53 -8.75
C MET A 97 4.59 0.46 -7.84
N VAL A 98 4.29 -0.72 -7.27
CA VAL A 98 3.18 -0.90 -6.32
C VAL A 98 3.40 -0.07 -5.05
N LEU A 99 4.61 -0.06 -4.50
CA LEU A 99 4.95 0.72 -3.30
C LEU A 99 4.78 2.22 -3.52
N THR A 100 5.25 2.75 -4.65
CA THR A 100 5.14 4.19 -4.98
C THR A 100 3.72 4.60 -5.35
N ALA A 101 2.93 3.69 -5.92
CA ALA A 101 1.52 3.90 -6.21
C ALA A 101 0.62 3.79 -4.97
N SER A 102 1.12 3.19 -3.89
CA SER A 102 0.33 2.94 -2.69
C SER A 102 0.23 4.18 -1.80
N ALA A 103 -0.98 4.53 -1.38
CA ALA A 103 -1.21 5.52 -0.33
C ALA A 103 -1.20 4.80 1.03
N SER A 104 -0.24 5.13 1.89
CA SER A 104 -0.19 4.53 3.23
C SER A 104 -1.39 4.96 4.08
N TYR A 105 -2.31 4.03 4.32
CA TYR A 105 -3.50 4.26 5.15
C TYR A 105 -3.25 4.05 6.66
N ILE A 106 -2.03 3.70 7.04
CA ILE A 106 -1.62 3.55 8.45
C ILE A 106 -0.78 4.75 8.89
N ALA A 107 0.28 5.07 8.15
CA ALA A 107 1.22 6.12 8.52
C ALA A 107 0.70 7.52 8.12
N VAL A 108 0.19 7.68 6.90
CA VAL A 108 -0.27 8.99 6.40
C VAL A 108 -1.38 9.61 7.25
N PRO A 109 -2.43 8.89 7.67
CA PRO A 109 -3.46 9.48 8.52
C PRO A 109 -2.93 10.02 9.86
N ALA A 110 -1.93 9.35 10.44
CA ALA A 110 -1.31 9.80 11.68
C ALA A 110 -0.52 11.09 11.46
N VAL A 111 0.27 11.14 10.37
CA VAL A 111 1.06 12.33 10.00
C VAL A 111 0.16 13.51 9.61
N VAL A 112 -0.88 13.28 8.82
CA VAL A 112 -1.81 14.34 8.39
C VAL A 112 -2.55 14.94 9.58
N LYS A 113 -2.95 14.13 10.55
CA LYS A 113 -3.61 14.61 11.76
C LYS A 113 -2.74 15.56 12.58
N ASP A 114 -1.42 15.31 12.60
CA ASP A 114 -0.47 16.13 13.34
C ASP A 114 -0.01 17.37 12.54
N ALA A 115 0.19 17.21 11.23
CA ALA A 115 0.70 18.27 10.36
C ALA A 115 -0.39 19.25 9.91
N ILE A 116 -1.63 18.76 9.74
CA ILE A 116 -2.78 19.53 9.26
C ILE A 116 -4.00 19.18 10.12
N PRO A 117 -4.10 19.72 11.36
CA PRO A 117 -5.17 19.36 12.30
C PRO A 117 -6.59 19.59 11.75
N ASP A 118 -6.74 20.59 10.88
CA ASP A 118 -8.02 20.95 10.24
C ASP A 118 -8.40 20.05 9.06
N ALA A 119 -7.52 19.13 8.64
CA ALA A 119 -7.80 18.21 7.55
C ALA A 119 -8.93 17.24 7.91
N ASN A 120 -9.96 17.17 7.07
CA ASN A 120 -11.08 16.25 7.31
C ASN A 120 -10.68 14.78 7.07
N PRO A 121 -10.63 13.94 8.12
CA PRO A 121 -10.26 12.53 7.99
C PRO A 121 -11.12 11.73 7.00
N ALA A 122 -12.40 12.11 6.84
CA ALA A 122 -13.29 11.43 5.91
C ALA A 122 -12.84 11.60 4.45
N ILE A 123 -12.17 12.71 4.11
CA ILE A 123 -11.69 12.97 2.76
C ILE A 123 -10.45 12.13 2.47
N TYR A 124 -9.36 12.29 3.23
CA TYR A 124 -8.11 11.60 2.90
C TYR A 124 -8.18 10.09 3.14
N LEU A 125 -8.86 9.61 4.19
CA LEU A 125 -9.11 8.19 4.39
C LEU A 125 -10.10 7.62 3.36
N GLY A 126 -11.12 8.38 3.02
CA GLY A 126 -12.11 7.98 2.01
C GLY A 126 -11.47 7.83 0.62
N LEU A 127 -10.60 8.75 0.22
CA LEU A 127 -9.89 8.68 -1.07
C LEU A 127 -8.86 7.55 -1.08
N SER A 128 -8.02 7.44 -0.05
CA SER A 128 -6.96 6.44 -0.01
C SER A 128 -7.52 5.02 0.10
N LEU A 129 -8.47 4.77 1.01
CA LEU A 129 -9.05 3.44 1.22
C LEU A 129 -10.21 3.12 0.26
N GLY A 130 -10.98 4.14 -0.14
CA GLY A 130 -12.18 3.95 -0.95
C GLY A 130 -11.93 4.01 -2.46
N VAL A 131 -10.87 4.65 -2.90
CA VAL A 131 -10.56 4.85 -4.32
C VAL A 131 -9.19 4.28 -4.68
N THR A 132 -8.11 4.82 -4.11
CA THR A 132 -6.74 4.44 -4.48
C THR A 132 -6.43 2.98 -4.18
N PHE A 133 -6.80 2.49 -3.01
CA PHE A 133 -6.49 1.12 -2.60
C PHE A 133 -7.20 0.05 -3.46
N PRO A 134 -8.54 0.09 -3.68
CA PRO A 134 -9.18 -0.86 -4.57
C PRO A 134 -8.71 -0.77 -6.02
N PHE A 135 -8.46 0.45 -6.51
CA PHE A 135 -7.90 0.67 -7.84
C PHE A 135 -6.54 -0.01 -8.01
N ASN A 136 -5.63 0.19 -7.06
CA ASN A 136 -4.30 -0.42 -7.13
C ASN A 136 -4.35 -1.95 -7.08
N ILE A 137 -5.20 -2.55 -6.23
CA ILE A 137 -5.29 -4.01 -6.14
C ILE A 137 -5.89 -4.61 -7.42
N ILE A 138 -6.99 -4.04 -7.92
CA ILE A 138 -7.75 -4.66 -9.01
C ILE A 138 -7.13 -4.36 -10.38
N ILE A 139 -6.66 -3.13 -10.59
CA ILE A 139 -6.18 -2.64 -11.88
C ILE A 139 -4.67 -2.36 -11.84
N GLY A 140 -4.21 -1.69 -10.79
CA GLY A 140 -2.84 -1.21 -10.68
C GLY A 140 -1.81 -2.33 -10.73
N ILE A 141 -1.91 -3.32 -9.86
CA ILE A 141 -0.93 -4.43 -9.78
C ILE A 141 -0.79 -5.17 -11.11
N PRO A 142 -1.87 -5.63 -11.77
CA PRO A 142 -1.77 -6.26 -13.09
C PRO A 142 -1.12 -5.34 -14.14
N VAL A 143 -1.53 -4.08 -14.20
CA VAL A 143 -1.00 -3.12 -15.18
C VAL A 143 0.49 -2.83 -14.91
N TYR A 144 0.89 -2.64 -13.65
CA TYR A 144 2.28 -2.38 -13.30
C TYR A 144 3.19 -3.56 -13.62
N HIS A 145 2.69 -4.79 -13.43
CA HIS A 145 3.43 -5.99 -13.80
C HIS A 145 3.65 -6.09 -15.31
N GLU A 146 2.62 -5.88 -16.12
CA GLU A 146 2.76 -5.91 -17.58
C GLU A 146 3.65 -4.76 -18.10
N LEU A 147 3.57 -3.57 -17.51
CA LEU A 147 4.49 -2.47 -17.84
C LEU A 147 5.95 -2.82 -17.49
N ALA A 148 6.21 -3.38 -16.31
CA ALA A 148 7.54 -3.81 -15.93
C ALA A 148 8.09 -4.87 -16.87
N LYS A 149 7.26 -5.81 -17.29
CA LYS A 149 7.58 -6.87 -18.26
C LYS A 149 7.91 -6.32 -19.64
N TYR A 150 7.17 -5.30 -20.10
CA TYR A 150 7.37 -4.70 -21.41
C TYR A 150 8.63 -3.81 -21.49
N PHE A 151 8.94 -3.06 -20.42
CA PHE A 151 10.04 -2.08 -20.44
C PHE A 151 11.37 -2.59 -19.87
N ILE A 152 11.35 -3.65 -19.08
CA ILE A 152 12.53 -4.18 -18.38
C ILE A 152 12.88 -5.60 -18.85
N GLY A 153 11.88 -6.39 -19.33
CA GLY A 153 12.09 -7.72 -19.89
C GLY A 153 12.50 -7.67 -21.32
#